data_bc40f200f93ebf6c5d43aba4a5afb38d
#
_entry.id   bc40f200f93ebf6c5d43aba4a5afb38d
#
_cell.length_a   1.000
_cell.length_b   1.000
_cell.length_c   1.000
_cell.angle_alpha   90.00
_cell.angle_beta   90.00
_cell.angle_gamma   90.00
#
_symmetry.space_group_name_H-M   'P 1'
#
loop_
_entity.id
_entity.type
_entity.pdbx_description
1 polymer ?
#
loop_
_entity_poly.entity_id
_entity_poly.type
_entity_poly.pdbx_seq_one_letter_code
_entity_poly.pdbx_strand_id
1 'polypeptide(L)'
;MKSMRFSYSRVEAGQTTASELAYLPITLRTVNGSVERQGLLDTGSTVNVLPYTVGLALGFAWEQQTIPISLTGSLSKVPAYGVIVTGRVESFPTVELAFAWTQAADVPLILGQVNFFMEFEVCFFRSQAVFEVKPKASQK
;
A
#
# COMPACT_ATOMS: atom_id res chain seq x y z
N MET A 1 5.39 20.58 0.95
CA MET A 1 4.23 20.43 0.07
C MET A 1 2.97 20.38 0.92
N LYS A 2 1.87 20.82 0.36
CA LYS A 2 0.60 20.78 1.06
C LYS A 2 0.08 19.35 1.15
N SER A 3 -0.66 19.07 2.21
CA SER A 3 -1.36 17.80 2.33
C SER A 3 -2.55 17.74 1.36
N MET A 4 -2.94 16.54 1.00
CA MET A 4 -4.15 16.27 0.24
C MET A 4 -5.12 15.50 1.12
N ARG A 5 -6.41 15.82 0.99
CA ARG A 5 -7.47 15.20 1.79
C ARG A 5 -8.23 14.18 0.96
N PHE A 6 -8.52 13.04 1.58
CA PHE A 6 -9.24 11.93 0.96
C PHE A 6 -10.36 11.49 1.91
N SER A 7 -11.47 11.05 1.32
CA SER A 7 -12.55 10.45 2.11
C SER A 7 -12.29 8.97 2.34
N TYR A 8 -12.73 8.44 3.47
CA TYR A 8 -12.81 7.00 3.68
C TYR A 8 -13.76 6.41 2.63
N SER A 9 -13.54 5.17 2.26
CA SER A 9 -14.34 4.53 1.22
C SER A 9 -14.46 3.04 1.45
N ARG A 10 -15.30 2.41 0.64
CA ARG A 10 -15.43 0.95 0.58
C ARG A 10 -14.92 0.49 -0.77
N VAL A 11 -14.09 -0.56 -0.76
CA VAL A 11 -13.53 -1.09 -2.00
C VAL A 11 -14.49 -2.11 -2.62
N GLU A 12 -15.22 -2.87 -1.78
CA GLU A 12 -16.13 -3.91 -2.25
C GLU A 12 -17.59 -3.47 -2.13
N ALA A 13 -18.40 -3.82 -3.14
CA ALA A 13 -19.84 -3.58 -3.10
C ALA A 13 -20.48 -4.41 -1.97
N GLY A 14 -21.52 -3.86 -1.33
CA GLY A 14 -22.24 -4.56 -0.29
C GLY A 14 -21.72 -4.38 1.13
N GLN A 15 -20.58 -3.70 1.28
CA GLN A 15 -20.08 -3.35 2.61
C GLN A 15 -20.96 -2.29 3.25
N THR A 16 -21.07 -2.33 4.57
CA THR A 16 -21.80 -1.32 5.33
C THR A 16 -20.95 -0.06 5.52
N THR A 17 -21.58 1.02 5.98
CA THR A 17 -20.85 2.26 6.31
C THR A 17 -19.74 2.00 7.33
N ALA A 18 -19.95 1.05 8.25
CA ALA A 18 -18.93 0.68 9.24
C ALA A 18 -17.68 0.07 8.59
N SER A 19 -17.77 -0.37 7.33
CA SER A 19 -16.66 -0.95 6.60
C SER A 19 -15.87 0.10 5.81
N GLU A 20 -16.21 1.38 5.89
CA GLU A 20 -15.42 2.42 5.25
C GLU A 20 -14.10 2.59 5.98
N LEU A 21 -13.01 2.55 5.21
CA LEU A 21 -11.66 2.60 5.73
C LEU A 21 -10.84 3.62 4.93
N ALA A 22 -9.63 3.84 5.40
CA ALA A 22 -8.71 4.80 4.77
C ALA A 22 -8.00 4.13 3.60
N TYR A 23 -8.67 4.06 2.45
CA TYR A 23 -8.09 3.59 1.19
C TYR A 23 -7.53 4.78 0.42
N LEU A 24 -6.25 4.71 0.08
CA LEU A 24 -5.55 5.76 -0.64
C LEU A 24 -5.36 5.34 -2.10
N PRO A 25 -5.86 6.13 -3.06
CA PRO A 25 -5.53 5.89 -4.47
C PRO A 25 -4.03 6.06 -4.68
N ILE A 26 -3.40 5.05 -5.26
CA ILE A 26 -1.97 5.07 -5.50
C ILE A 26 -1.67 4.43 -6.87
N THR A 27 -0.72 5.03 -7.59
CA THR A 27 -0.20 4.46 -8.82
C THR A 27 1.09 3.74 -8.50
N LEU A 28 1.18 2.47 -8.90
CA LEU A 28 2.36 1.63 -8.73
C LEU A 28 2.94 1.34 -10.10
N ARG A 29 4.27 1.41 -10.22
CA ARG A 29 4.94 1.26 -11.51
C ARG A 29 6.26 0.52 -11.34
N THR A 30 6.55 -0.32 -12.34
CA THR A 30 7.87 -0.91 -12.59
C THR A 30 8.23 -0.64 -14.04
N VAL A 31 9.41 -1.11 -14.48
CA VAL A 31 9.79 -1.02 -15.91
C VAL A 31 8.86 -1.83 -16.80
N ASN A 32 8.12 -2.80 -16.23
CA ASN A 32 7.31 -3.75 -16.99
C ASN A 32 5.80 -3.47 -16.88
N GLY A 33 5.36 -2.53 -16.06
CA GLY A 33 3.94 -2.27 -15.93
C GLY A 33 3.60 -1.15 -14.98
N SER A 34 2.34 -0.71 -15.06
CA SER A 34 1.81 0.34 -14.21
C SER A 34 0.36 0.01 -13.88
N VAL A 35 -0.04 0.21 -12.65
CA VAL A 35 -1.41 -0.02 -12.19
C VAL A 35 -1.84 1.08 -11.23
N GLU A 36 -3.14 1.35 -11.20
CA GLU A 36 -3.75 2.20 -10.18
C GLU A 36 -4.55 1.32 -9.25
N ARG A 37 -4.36 1.48 -7.95
CA ARG A 37 -5.02 0.66 -6.93
C ARG A 37 -5.37 1.50 -5.72
N GLN A 38 -6.26 0.94 -4.89
CA GLN A 38 -6.61 1.50 -3.60
C GLN A 38 -5.78 0.78 -2.53
N GLY A 39 -4.89 1.50 -1.88
CA GLY A 39 -4.06 0.94 -0.81
C GLY A 39 -4.66 1.23 0.56
N LEU A 40 -4.80 0.21 1.38
CA LEU A 40 -5.29 0.36 2.75
C LEU A 40 -4.17 0.92 3.63
N LEU A 41 -4.40 2.09 4.21
CA LEU A 41 -3.47 2.67 5.18
C LEU A 41 -3.63 1.93 6.51
N ASP A 42 -2.64 1.13 6.87
CA ASP A 42 -2.70 0.23 8.03
C ASP A 42 -1.49 0.44 8.93
N THR A 43 -1.67 1.27 9.97
CA THR A 43 -0.60 1.58 10.92
C THR A 43 -0.22 0.35 11.77
N GLY A 44 -1.06 -0.67 11.80
CA GLY A 44 -0.76 -1.93 12.48
C GLY A 44 0.07 -2.89 11.67
N SER A 45 0.27 -2.63 10.36
CA SER A 45 1.11 -3.48 9.54
C SER A 45 2.55 -2.99 9.56
N THR A 46 3.49 -3.91 9.85
CA THR A 46 4.91 -3.57 9.92
C THR A 46 5.51 -3.32 8.53
N VAL A 47 4.91 -3.87 7.49
CA VAL A 47 5.41 -3.77 6.12
C VAL A 47 4.26 -3.46 5.16
N ASN A 48 4.61 -2.99 3.96
CA ASN A 48 3.65 -2.93 2.86
C ASN A 48 3.43 -4.34 2.32
N VAL A 49 2.19 -4.67 1.96
CA VAL A 49 1.84 -5.99 1.42
C VAL A 49 1.23 -5.84 0.04
N LEU A 50 1.76 -6.59 -0.92
CA LEU A 50 1.32 -6.55 -2.31
C LEU A 50 0.53 -7.83 -2.63
N PRO A 51 -0.73 -7.70 -3.07
CA PRO A 51 -1.49 -8.87 -3.51
C PRO A 51 -0.84 -9.54 -4.72
N TYR A 52 -1.04 -10.85 -4.86
CA TYR A 52 -0.41 -11.64 -5.92
C TYR A 52 -0.74 -11.08 -7.32
N THR A 53 -2.02 -10.81 -7.57
CA THR A 53 -2.47 -10.33 -8.88
C THR A 53 -1.89 -8.96 -9.24
N VAL A 54 -1.67 -8.11 -8.25
CA VAL A 54 -1.06 -6.79 -8.48
C VAL A 54 0.40 -6.96 -8.88
N GLY A 55 1.13 -7.85 -8.22
CA GLY A 55 2.52 -8.14 -8.60
C GLY A 55 2.63 -8.68 -10.01
N LEU A 56 1.71 -9.57 -10.41
CA LEU A 56 1.67 -10.07 -11.79
C LEU A 56 1.43 -8.94 -12.79
N ALA A 57 0.50 -8.04 -12.48
CA ALA A 57 0.20 -6.89 -13.36
C ALA A 57 1.39 -5.92 -13.47
N LEU A 58 2.27 -5.90 -12.47
CA LEU A 58 3.49 -5.10 -12.48
C LEU A 58 4.65 -5.82 -13.18
N GLY A 59 4.44 -7.05 -13.64
CA GLY A 59 5.43 -7.79 -14.41
C GLY A 59 6.36 -8.66 -13.57
N PHE A 60 6.08 -8.86 -12.29
CA PHE A 60 6.90 -9.76 -11.47
C PHE A 60 6.57 -11.22 -11.78
N ALA A 61 7.61 -12.06 -11.75
CA ALA A 61 7.48 -13.51 -11.85
C ALA A 61 7.83 -14.13 -10.50
N TRP A 62 6.90 -14.91 -9.95
CA TRP A 62 7.05 -15.50 -8.62
C TRP A 62 8.32 -16.37 -8.50
N GLU A 63 8.56 -17.17 -9.53
CA GLU A 63 9.67 -18.12 -9.53
C GLU A 63 11.05 -17.46 -9.60
N GLN A 64 11.10 -16.16 -9.91
CA GLN A 64 12.36 -15.43 -10.01
C GLN A 64 12.70 -14.69 -8.72
N GLN A 65 11.84 -14.76 -7.71
CA GLN A 65 12.05 -14.02 -6.47
C GLN A 65 13.03 -14.73 -5.56
N THR A 66 13.91 -13.97 -4.91
CA THR A 66 15.00 -14.51 -4.10
C THR A 66 15.09 -13.94 -2.70
N ILE A 67 14.24 -12.97 -2.34
CA ILE A 67 14.31 -12.29 -1.05
C ILE A 67 13.07 -12.66 -0.24
N PRO A 68 13.12 -13.74 0.58
CA PRO A 68 11.96 -14.10 1.37
C PRO A 68 11.71 -13.07 2.48
N ILE A 69 10.44 -12.80 2.73
CA ILE A 69 9.98 -11.90 3.78
C ILE A 69 9.04 -12.68 4.69
N SER A 70 9.26 -12.57 6.00
CA SER A 70 8.37 -13.16 6.99
C SER A 70 7.29 -12.14 7.35
N LEU A 71 6.03 -12.56 7.21
CA LEU A 71 4.88 -11.75 7.60
C LEU A 71 4.47 -12.11 9.03
N THR A 72 3.69 -11.24 9.67
CA THR A 72 3.21 -11.44 11.03
C THR A 72 1.68 -11.59 11.05
N GLY A 73 1.14 -11.97 12.21
CA GLY A 73 -0.29 -12.11 12.38
C GLY A 73 -0.87 -13.26 11.57
N SER A 74 -2.03 -13.02 10.98
CA SER A 74 -2.75 -14.04 10.20
C SER A 74 -2.00 -14.48 8.95
N LEU A 75 -1.03 -13.71 8.49
CA LEU A 75 -0.24 -14.03 7.29
C LEU A 75 1.10 -14.68 7.60
N SER A 76 1.39 -15.01 8.87
CA SER A 76 2.73 -15.45 9.31
C SER A 76 3.20 -16.75 8.67
N LYS A 77 2.28 -17.58 8.16
CA LYS A 77 2.61 -18.84 7.50
C LYS A 77 2.52 -18.79 5.99
N VAL A 78 2.23 -17.62 5.43
CA VAL A 78 2.09 -17.47 3.98
C VAL A 78 3.41 -17.00 3.40
N PRO A 79 3.93 -17.66 2.34
CA PRO A 79 5.15 -17.23 1.70
C PRO A 79 5.00 -15.82 1.11
N ALA A 80 6.06 -15.03 1.25
CA ALA A 80 6.13 -13.71 0.63
C ALA A 80 7.57 -13.41 0.21
N TYR A 81 7.71 -12.59 -0.81
CA TYR A 81 9.01 -12.12 -1.29
C TYR A 81 9.04 -10.61 -1.36
N GLY A 82 10.21 -10.05 -1.05
CA GLY A 82 10.42 -8.60 -1.15
C GLY A 82 10.56 -8.16 -2.60
N VAL A 83 9.82 -7.12 -2.97
CA VAL A 83 9.92 -6.47 -4.28
C VAL A 83 9.91 -4.97 -4.11
N ILE A 84 10.52 -4.25 -5.05
CA ILE A 84 10.58 -2.78 -5.03
C ILE A 84 9.70 -2.26 -6.16
N VAL A 85 8.86 -1.29 -5.83
CA VAL A 85 7.89 -0.70 -6.76
C VAL A 85 7.95 0.81 -6.61
N THR A 86 7.90 1.54 -7.73
CA THR A 86 7.77 2.99 -7.69
C THR A 86 6.32 3.34 -7.41
N GLY A 87 6.07 4.16 -6.38
CA GLY A 87 4.74 4.59 -6.01
C GLY A 87 4.56 6.10 -6.20
N ARG A 88 3.34 6.48 -6.59
CA ARG A 88 2.98 7.89 -6.69
C ARG A 88 1.58 8.11 -6.13
N VAL A 89 1.46 9.06 -5.23
CA VAL A 89 0.19 9.53 -4.69
C VAL A 89 -0.14 10.85 -5.35
N GLU A 90 -1.18 10.88 -6.17
CA GLU A 90 -1.61 12.08 -6.88
C GLU A 90 -0.43 12.75 -7.62
N SER A 91 -0.22 14.04 -7.39
CA SER A 91 0.85 14.81 -8.01
C SER A 91 2.12 14.90 -7.18
N PHE A 92 2.19 14.19 -6.04
CA PHE A 92 3.39 14.19 -5.22
C PHE A 92 4.56 13.51 -5.94
N PRO A 93 5.80 13.83 -5.57
CA PRO A 93 6.96 13.12 -6.14
C PRO A 93 6.88 11.62 -5.91
N THR A 94 7.39 10.85 -6.86
CA THR A 94 7.43 9.39 -6.73
C THR A 94 8.35 8.96 -5.61
N VAL A 95 8.06 7.82 -5.01
CA VAL A 95 8.88 7.20 -3.98
C VAL A 95 9.09 5.73 -4.33
N GLU A 96 10.15 5.13 -3.81
CA GLU A 96 10.33 3.69 -3.90
C GLU A 96 9.70 3.03 -2.69
N LEU A 97 8.84 2.05 -2.95
CA LEU A 97 8.14 1.30 -1.91
C LEU A 97 8.59 -0.16 -1.95
N ALA A 98 8.95 -0.67 -0.78
CA ALA A 98 9.27 -2.07 -0.61
C ALA A 98 8.01 -2.81 -0.18
N PHE A 99 7.66 -3.85 -0.91
CA PHE A 99 6.47 -4.65 -0.63
C PHE A 99 6.84 -6.09 -0.30
N ALA A 100 6.09 -6.70 0.59
CA ALA A 100 6.04 -8.14 0.73
C ALA A 100 4.98 -8.65 -0.25
N TRP A 101 5.42 -9.28 -1.34
CA TRP A 101 4.52 -9.83 -2.36
C TRP A 101 4.13 -11.23 -1.96
N THR A 102 2.83 -11.49 -1.85
CA THR A 102 2.30 -12.74 -1.32
C THR A 102 1.27 -13.37 -2.27
N GLN A 103 1.17 -14.70 -2.20
CA GLN A 103 0.12 -15.44 -2.91
C GLN A 103 -1.12 -15.67 -2.07
N ALA A 104 -1.17 -15.13 -0.85
CA ALA A 104 -2.36 -15.28 0.00
C ALA A 104 -3.59 -14.76 -0.72
N ALA A 105 -4.70 -15.50 -0.59
CA ALA A 105 -5.98 -15.09 -1.14
C ALA A 105 -6.58 -13.96 -0.31
N ASP A 106 -7.34 -13.09 -0.98
CA ASP A 106 -8.14 -12.03 -0.35
C ASP A 106 -7.36 -11.06 0.53
N VAL A 107 -6.09 -10.86 0.20
CA VAL A 107 -5.25 -9.87 0.89
C VAL A 107 -5.40 -8.52 0.18
N PRO A 108 -5.73 -7.44 0.89
CA PRO A 108 -5.74 -6.11 0.27
C PRO A 108 -4.32 -5.62 0.00
N LEU A 109 -4.20 -4.61 -0.85
CA LEU A 109 -2.96 -3.85 -0.95
C LEU A 109 -2.81 -3.08 0.36
N ILE A 110 -1.76 -3.36 1.12
CA ILE A 110 -1.54 -2.73 2.43
C ILE A 110 -0.36 -1.78 2.34
N LEU A 111 -0.55 -0.57 2.85
CA LEU A 111 0.50 0.43 3.00
C LEU A 111 0.81 0.52 4.50
N GLY A 112 2.01 0.11 4.89
CA GLY A 112 2.38 -0.11 6.28
C GLY A 112 3.57 0.72 6.74
N GLN A 113 4.09 0.37 7.92
CA GLN A 113 5.15 1.13 8.59
C GLN A 113 6.42 1.18 7.75
N VAL A 114 6.86 0.05 7.23
CA VAL A 114 8.01 -0.02 6.33
C VAL A 114 7.49 -0.38 4.94
N ASN A 115 7.43 0.57 4.00
CA ASN A 115 8.05 1.87 4.23
C ASN A 115 7.12 3.04 3.89
N PHE A 116 5.80 2.78 3.66
CA PHE A 116 4.90 3.86 3.23
C PHE A 116 4.91 5.01 4.26
N PHE A 117 4.76 4.69 5.55
CA PHE A 117 4.71 5.72 6.59
C PHE A 117 6.08 6.34 6.88
N MET A 118 7.13 5.85 6.26
CA MET A 118 8.44 6.50 6.29
C MET A 118 8.56 7.57 5.20
N GLU A 119 7.75 7.46 4.14
CA GLU A 119 7.79 8.37 3.00
C GLU A 119 6.71 9.43 3.06
N PHE A 120 5.61 9.17 3.77
CA PHE A 120 4.46 10.08 3.83
C PHE A 120 4.01 10.27 5.28
N GLU A 121 3.61 11.51 5.59
CA GLU A 121 2.94 11.81 6.84
C GLU A 121 1.44 11.72 6.63
N VAL A 122 0.72 11.04 7.54
CA VAL A 122 -0.70 10.78 7.41
C VAL A 122 -1.41 11.18 8.69
N CYS A 123 -2.52 11.92 8.55
CA CYS A 123 -3.40 12.27 9.65
C CYS A 123 -4.77 11.66 9.39
N PHE A 124 -5.32 10.96 10.39
CA PHE A 124 -6.62 10.32 10.30
C PHE A 124 -7.64 11.12 11.11
N PHE A 125 -8.75 11.45 10.47
CA PHE A 125 -9.88 12.13 11.11
C PHE A 125 -11.08 11.21 11.02
N ARG A 126 -11.06 10.14 11.82
CA ARG A 126 -12.07 9.07 11.74
C ARG A 126 -13.48 9.58 11.93
N SER A 127 -13.71 10.52 12.86
CA SER A 127 -15.04 11.05 13.14
C SER A 127 -15.63 11.80 11.93
N GLN A 128 -14.77 12.30 11.05
CA GLN A 128 -15.20 13.00 9.83
C GLN A 128 -15.08 12.09 8.60
N ALA A 129 -14.63 10.86 8.78
CA ALA A 129 -14.40 9.88 7.71
C ALA A 129 -13.50 10.42 6.59
N VAL A 130 -12.43 11.13 6.97
CA VAL A 130 -11.42 11.67 6.05
C VAL A 130 -10.03 11.45 6.62
N PHE A 131 -9.03 11.49 5.74
CA PHE A 131 -7.62 11.48 6.14
C PHE A 131 -6.84 12.41 5.21
N GLU A 132 -5.66 12.81 5.66
CA GLU A 132 -4.78 13.70 4.91
C GLU A 132 -3.41 13.07 4.77
N VAL A 133 -2.81 13.24 3.59
CA VAL A 133 -1.50 12.69 3.25
C VAL A 133 -0.65 13.81 2.69
N LYS A 134 0.62 13.86 3.12
CA LYS A 134 1.61 14.74 2.52
C LYS A 134 2.97 14.04 2.49
N PRO A 135 3.87 14.41 1.57
CA PRO A 135 5.22 13.89 1.59
C PRO A 135 5.91 14.23 2.90
N LYS A 136 6.84 13.36 3.32
CA LYS A 136 7.67 13.65 4.50
C LYS A 136 8.42 14.96 4.32
N ALA A 137 8.75 15.62 5.44
CA ALA A 137 9.52 16.84 5.41
C ALA A 137 10.90 16.57 4.82
N SER A 138 11.40 17.51 3.99
CA SER A 138 12.77 17.44 3.48
C SER A 138 13.75 17.60 4.63
N GLN A 139 14.74 16.72 4.66
CA GLN A 139 15.85 16.84 5.60
C GLN A 139 16.97 17.62 4.93
N LYS A 140 17.53 18.53 5.67
CA LYS A 140 18.66 19.33 5.21
C LYS A 140 19.95 18.82 5.85
#